data_8d6171a3f3cb68534f316ea6169dda54
#
_entry.id   8d6171a3f3cb68534f316ea6169dda54
#
_cell.length_a   1.000
_cell.length_b   1.000
_cell.length_c   1.000
_cell.angle_alpha   90.00
_cell.angle_beta   90.00
_cell.angle_gamma   90.00
#
_symmetry.space_group_name_H-M   'P 1'
#
loop_
_entity.id
_entity.type
_entity.pdbx_description
1 polymer ?
#
loop_
_entity_poly.entity_id
_entity_poly.type
_entity_poly.pdbx_seq_one_letter_code
_entity_poly.pdbx_strand_id
1 'polypeptide(L)'
;QADTSVTYLALGDSISTGYKPGGSHFTTECFTHQIAAVNDLSLVSKAMDGNTASGILSQLQSKTLDETIRSAGLITITCGGNDMLASLYRSVATDYNKSHPTDKLTVDEVKTIFNSASDSRMLSLLLSAAKLLGSYSTSKDFQNSLDDYADNLEQITAYIHAKNANVHILVATQYNPYQWFSGYHANLLSEPLDQCIQKLNDTIRSQADKNGYQVVDVYTAFHNSKTRLCNATDSPLELDFHPNAQGHKMISDTFQPVVKELSFTRPQTQNHTVLWIATGAAVLILILLALLFLRRRKRW
;
A
#
# COMPACT_ATOMS: atom_id res chain seq x y z
N GLN A 1 -0.81 -28.05 -11.85
CA GLN A 1 -2.10 -27.62 -11.28
C GLN A 1 -2.25 -26.13 -11.61
N ALA A 2 -3.38 -25.74 -12.21
CA ALA A 2 -3.70 -24.34 -12.40
C ALA A 2 -3.83 -23.70 -11.00
N ASP A 3 -3.16 -22.56 -10.77
CA ASP A 3 -3.28 -21.79 -9.54
C ASP A 3 -4.74 -21.30 -9.44
N THR A 4 -5.46 -21.79 -8.44
CA THR A 4 -6.87 -21.42 -8.18
C THR A 4 -6.97 -20.34 -7.12
N SER A 5 -5.82 -19.81 -6.66
CA SER A 5 -5.79 -18.76 -5.66
C SER A 5 -6.26 -17.43 -6.25
N VAL A 6 -6.87 -16.60 -5.42
CA VAL A 6 -7.31 -15.24 -5.79
C VAL A 6 -6.10 -14.33 -5.86
N THR A 7 -5.97 -13.56 -6.93
CA THR A 7 -4.89 -12.57 -7.06
C THR A 7 -5.10 -11.42 -6.07
N TYR A 8 -4.08 -11.17 -5.27
CA TYR A 8 -3.97 -10.03 -4.37
C TYR A 8 -2.88 -9.07 -4.87
N LEU A 9 -3.27 -7.88 -5.30
CA LEU A 9 -2.35 -6.82 -5.73
C LEU A 9 -2.07 -5.86 -4.57
N ALA A 10 -0.84 -5.75 -4.13
CA ALA A 10 -0.40 -4.75 -3.16
C ALA A 10 0.20 -3.54 -3.88
N LEU A 11 -0.43 -2.39 -3.75
CA LEU A 11 0.04 -1.08 -4.19
C LEU A 11 0.46 -0.26 -2.97
N GLY A 12 1.32 0.71 -3.17
CA GLY A 12 1.66 1.62 -2.09
C GLY A 12 3.14 1.97 -2.02
N ASP A 13 3.54 2.30 -0.82
CA ASP A 13 4.85 2.83 -0.47
C ASP A 13 5.73 1.79 0.26
N SER A 14 6.72 2.28 0.99
CA SER A 14 7.65 1.47 1.78
C SER A 14 7.00 0.63 2.90
N ILE A 15 5.78 0.97 3.31
CA ILE A 15 5.02 0.15 4.26
C ILE A 15 4.61 -1.17 3.59
N SER A 16 4.08 -1.10 2.36
CA SER A 16 3.68 -2.28 1.59
C SER A 16 4.86 -3.08 1.04
N THR A 17 6.03 -2.46 0.80
CA THR A 17 7.24 -3.22 0.42
C THR A 17 7.87 -3.97 1.59
N GLY A 18 7.59 -3.54 2.83
CA GLY A 18 8.23 -4.07 4.02
C GLY A 18 9.65 -3.53 4.26
N TYR A 19 9.90 -2.26 3.89
CA TYR A 19 11.20 -1.62 4.01
C TYR A 19 11.77 -1.71 5.43
N LYS A 20 13.07 -2.00 5.51
CA LYS A 20 13.89 -2.01 6.73
C LYS A 20 15.02 -0.99 6.63
N PRO A 21 15.47 -0.43 7.77
CA PRO A 21 16.68 0.38 7.81
C PRO A 21 17.85 -0.31 7.09
N GLY A 22 18.54 0.45 6.24
CA GLY A 22 19.65 -0.07 5.43
C GLY A 22 19.24 -0.58 4.04
N GLY A 23 17.96 -0.43 3.63
CA GLY A 23 17.51 -0.68 2.27
C GLY A 23 17.14 -2.14 1.96
N SER A 24 17.12 -3.03 2.96
CA SER A 24 16.55 -4.37 2.83
C SER A 24 15.04 -4.35 3.09
N HIS A 25 14.37 -5.48 2.85
CA HIS A 25 12.92 -5.60 3.02
C HIS A 25 12.58 -6.85 3.84
N PHE A 26 11.51 -6.75 4.64
CA PHE A 26 10.85 -7.93 5.17
C PHE A 26 10.25 -8.73 4.02
N THR A 27 10.28 -10.05 4.14
CA THR A 27 9.58 -10.97 3.25
C THR A 27 8.34 -11.52 3.95
N THR A 28 8.45 -12.66 4.59
CA THR A 28 7.35 -13.31 5.30
C THR A 28 6.74 -12.48 6.43
N GLU A 29 7.53 -11.60 7.06
CA GLU A 29 7.09 -10.70 8.12
C GLU A 29 6.37 -9.44 7.59
N CYS A 30 6.50 -9.12 6.30
CA CYS A 30 5.75 -8.01 5.70
C CYS A 30 4.25 -8.29 5.77
N PHE A 31 3.45 -7.30 6.16
CA PHE A 31 2.00 -7.48 6.34
C PHE A 31 1.30 -7.98 5.08
N THR A 32 1.77 -7.59 3.89
CA THR A 32 1.20 -8.04 2.61
C THR A 32 1.36 -9.55 2.41
N HIS A 33 2.54 -10.09 2.75
CA HIS A 33 2.78 -11.54 2.70
C HIS A 33 1.98 -12.29 3.75
N GLN A 34 1.84 -11.73 4.97
CA GLN A 34 1.02 -12.32 6.02
C GLN A 34 -0.46 -12.39 5.63
N ILE A 35 -1.01 -11.33 5.01
CA ILE A 35 -2.39 -11.33 4.49
C ILE A 35 -2.55 -12.42 3.43
N ALA A 36 -1.62 -12.50 2.48
CA ALA A 36 -1.67 -13.48 1.41
C ALA A 36 -1.64 -14.92 1.96
N ALA A 37 -0.71 -15.21 2.88
CA ALA A 37 -0.53 -16.53 3.45
C ALA A 37 -1.75 -17.00 4.27
N VAL A 38 -2.34 -16.12 5.09
CA VAL A 38 -3.48 -16.46 5.95
C VAL A 38 -4.77 -16.70 5.15
N ASN A 39 -4.94 -16.00 4.03
CA ASN A 39 -6.18 -16.03 3.24
C ASN A 39 -6.06 -16.85 1.94
N ASP A 40 -4.96 -17.56 1.73
CA ASP A 40 -4.71 -18.35 0.51
C ASP A 40 -4.86 -17.47 -0.76
N LEU A 41 -4.17 -16.33 -0.77
CA LEU A 41 -4.15 -15.39 -1.88
C LEU A 41 -2.80 -15.42 -2.60
N SER A 42 -2.81 -15.20 -3.91
CA SER A 42 -1.61 -15.07 -4.73
C SER A 42 -1.17 -13.60 -4.74
N LEU A 43 -0.12 -13.28 -3.98
CA LEU A 43 0.39 -11.92 -3.85
C LEU A 43 1.17 -11.47 -5.08
N VAL A 44 0.76 -10.34 -5.65
CA VAL A 44 1.52 -9.55 -6.61
C VAL A 44 1.84 -8.20 -5.97
N SER A 45 3.05 -8.03 -5.46
CA SER A 45 3.47 -6.75 -4.88
C SER A 45 4.02 -5.83 -5.98
N LYS A 46 3.43 -4.63 -6.07
CA LYS A 46 3.85 -3.54 -6.96
C LYS A 46 4.02 -2.22 -6.19
N ALA A 47 4.11 -2.32 -4.87
CA ALA A 47 4.49 -1.21 -4.02
C ALA A 47 5.94 -0.77 -4.30
N MET A 48 6.24 0.50 -4.06
CA MET A 48 7.57 1.07 -4.30
C MET A 48 7.96 1.97 -3.11
N ASP A 49 9.19 1.84 -2.64
CA ASP A 49 9.71 2.69 -1.57
C ASP A 49 9.61 4.17 -1.94
N GLY A 50 9.14 4.99 -1.01
CA GLY A 50 8.97 6.41 -1.21
C GLY A 50 7.81 6.82 -2.12
N ASN A 51 6.98 5.89 -2.57
CA ASN A 51 5.88 6.19 -3.48
C ASN A 51 4.84 7.12 -2.84
N THR A 52 4.24 7.96 -3.67
CA THR A 52 3.15 8.87 -3.32
C THR A 52 1.87 8.45 -4.03
N ALA A 53 0.73 9.06 -3.69
CA ALA A 53 -0.52 8.82 -4.42
C ALA A 53 -0.37 9.17 -5.91
N SER A 54 0.29 10.28 -6.26
CA SER A 54 0.58 10.64 -7.66
C SER A 54 1.51 9.62 -8.34
N GLY A 55 2.46 9.04 -7.61
CA GLY A 55 3.34 7.98 -8.12
C GLY A 55 2.57 6.69 -8.41
N ILE A 56 1.66 6.28 -7.54
CA ILE A 56 0.76 5.13 -7.78
C ILE A 56 -0.12 5.40 -9.01
N LEU A 57 -0.70 6.60 -9.14
CA LEU A 57 -1.50 6.96 -10.30
C LEU A 57 -0.70 6.87 -11.60
N SER A 58 0.54 7.39 -11.61
CA SER A 58 1.45 7.29 -12.75
C SER A 58 1.77 5.83 -13.12
N GLN A 59 1.98 5.00 -12.10
CA GLN A 59 2.20 3.56 -12.28
C GLN A 59 0.99 2.88 -12.94
N LEU A 60 -0.22 3.20 -12.52
CA LEU A 60 -1.45 2.69 -13.14
C LEU A 60 -1.62 3.19 -14.59
N GLN A 61 -1.36 4.47 -14.84
CA GLN A 61 -1.47 5.09 -16.16
C GLN A 61 -0.47 4.52 -17.17
N SER A 62 0.62 3.89 -16.73
CA SER A 62 1.52 3.13 -17.61
C SER A 62 0.88 1.90 -18.24
N LYS A 63 -0.29 1.48 -17.75
CA LYS A 63 -1.10 0.33 -18.19
C LYS A 63 -0.44 -1.04 -18.01
N THR A 64 0.75 -1.10 -17.41
CA THR A 64 1.48 -2.36 -17.20
C THR A 64 0.81 -3.27 -16.18
N LEU A 65 -0.10 -2.73 -15.36
CA LEU A 65 -0.84 -3.46 -14.32
C LEU A 65 -2.28 -3.83 -14.73
N ASP A 66 -2.72 -3.47 -15.92
CA ASP A 66 -4.11 -3.64 -16.35
C ASP A 66 -4.61 -5.09 -16.21
N GLU A 67 -3.82 -6.07 -16.65
CA GLU A 67 -4.19 -7.49 -16.55
C GLU A 67 -4.22 -7.96 -15.09
N THR A 68 -3.25 -7.53 -14.28
CA THR A 68 -3.23 -7.85 -12.85
C THR A 68 -4.46 -7.29 -12.15
N ILE A 69 -4.85 -6.04 -12.47
CA ILE A 69 -6.06 -5.41 -11.90
C ILE A 69 -7.31 -6.17 -12.31
N ARG A 70 -7.44 -6.56 -13.59
CA ARG A 70 -8.60 -7.32 -14.08
C ARG A 70 -8.78 -8.65 -13.36
N SER A 71 -7.68 -9.32 -13.01
CA SER A 71 -7.68 -10.62 -12.31
C SER A 71 -7.69 -10.52 -10.79
N ALA A 72 -7.44 -9.32 -10.23
CA ALA A 72 -7.37 -9.15 -8.78
C ALA A 72 -8.74 -9.31 -8.11
N GLY A 73 -8.79 -10.06 -7.02
CA GLY A 73 -9.93 -10.06 -6.10
C GLY A 73 -9.75 -9.05 -4.97
N LEU A 74 -8.49 -8.76 -4.61
CA LEU A 74 -8.11 -7.84 -3.55
C LEU A 74 -7.01 -6.88 -4.03
N ILE A 75 -7.16 -5.61 -3.71
CA ILE A 75 -6.11 -4.60 -3.84
C ILE A 75 -5.97 -3.88 -2.50
N THR A 76 -4.76 -3.80 -1.94
CA THR A 76 -4.46 -2.96 -0.78
C THR A 76 -3.62 -1.77 -1.18
N ILE A 77 -3.85 -0.64 -0.53
CA ILE A 77 -3.12 0.61 -0.80
C ILE A 77 -2.63 1.22 0.51
N THR A 78 -1.33 1.46 0.58
CA THR A 78 -0.69 2.31 1.60
C THR A 78 -0.10 3.52 0.91
N CYS A 79 -0.59 4.71 1.20
CA CYS A 79 -0.04 5.97 0.67
C CYS A 79 -0.54 7.17 1.47
N GLY A 80 0.10 8.32 1.28
CA GLY A 80 -0.24 9.58 1.93
C GLY A 80 0.86 10.09 2.86
N GLY A 81 1.57 9.21 3.55
CA GLY A 81 2.72 9.59 4.38
C GLY A 81 3.81 10.32 3.58
N ASN A 82 4.19 9.78 2.44
CA ASN A 82 5.17 10.41 1.55
C ASN A 82 4.64 11.68 0.88
N ASP A 83 3.34 11.76 0.58
CA ASP A 83 2.70 12.98 0.06
C ASP A 83 2.83 14.13 1.06
N MET A 84 2.52 13.87 2.33
CA MET A 84 2.67 14.81 3.43
C MET A 84 4.14 15.20 3.65
N LEU A 85 5.06 14.23 3.69
CA LEU A 85 6.50 14.47 3.88
C LEU A 85 7.10 15.27 2.73
N ALA A 86 6.73 15.00 1.48
CA ALA A 86 7.20 15.76 0.33
C ALA A 86 6.80 17.24 0.41
N SER A 87 5.59 17.52 0.88
CA SER A 87 5.13 18.89 1.11
C SER A 87 5.89 19.55 2.27
N LEU A 88 6.09 18.83 3.37
CA LEU A 88 6.89 19.33 4.50
C LEU A 88 8.34 19.65 4.08
N TYR A 89 8.98 18.78 3.32
CA TYR A 89 10.35 19.01 2.83
C TYR A 89 10.45 20.26 1.94
N ARG A 90 9.43 20.53 1.10
CA ARG A 90 9.37 21.79 0.32
C ARG A 90 9.31 23.01 1.24
N SER A 91 8.48 22.95 2.28
CA SER A 91 8.36 24.05 3.25
C SER A 91 9.65 24.24 4.05
N VAL A 92 10.31 23.16 4.44
CA VAL A 92 11.62 23.18 5.14
C VAL A 92 12.71 23.78 4.23
N ALA A 93 12.80 23.34 2.99
CA ALA A 93 13.75 23.90 2.02
C ALA A 93 13.52 25.40 1.83
N THR A 94 12.27 25.83 1.72
CA THR A 94 11.90 27.24 1.58
C THR A 94 12.32 28.07 2.81
N ASP A 95 12.07 27.58 4.03
CA ASP A 95 12.44 28.27 5.27
C ASP A 95 13.96 28.31 5.44
N TYR A 96 14.66 27.21 5.21
CA TYR A 96 16.10 27.10 5.25
C TYR A 96 16.77 28.12 4.29
N ASN A 97 16.30 28.14 3.03
CA ASN A 97 16.86 28.98 1.98
C ASN A 97 16.69 30.48 2.23
N LYS A 98 15.68 30.89 3.01
CA LYS A 98 15.52 32.30 3.44
C LYS A 98 16.64 32.73 4.37
N SER A 99 17.08 31.85 5.26
CA SER A 99 18.16 32.13 6.23
C SER A 99 19.56 31.82 5.69
N HIS A 100 19.66 31.07 4.59
CA HIS A 100 20.93 30.63 3.99
C HIS A 100 20.96 30.95 2.48
N PRO A 101 20.97 32.23 2.09
CA PRO A 101 20.85 32.65 0.68
C PRO A 101 22.00 32.19 -0.21
N THR A 102 23.18 31.93 0.40
CA THR A 102 24.42 31.48 -0.29
C THR A 102 24.63 29.97 -0.24
N ASP A 103 23.85 29.23 0.58
CA ASP A 103 23.89 27.76 0.71
C ASP A 103 22.48 27.18 0.60
N LYS A 104 21.86 27.42 -0.55
CA LYS A 104 20.48 26.95 -0.81
C LYS A 104 20.43 25.46 -1.06
N LEU A 105 19.37 24.86 -0.57
CA LEU A 105 19.05 23.44 -0.76
C LEU A 105 17.82 23.25 -1.65
N THR A 106 17.91 22.26 -2.50
CA THR A 106 16.75 21.69 -3.21
C THR A 106 15.95 20.78 -2.26
N VAL A 107 14.73 20.44 -2.63
CA VAL A 107 13.90 19.50 -1.87
C VAL A 107 14.56 18.13 -1.77
N ASP A 108 15.19 17.66 -2.85
CA ASP A 108 15.87 16.35 -2.88
C ASP A 108 17.10 16.33 -1.97
N GLU A 109 17.84 17.44 -1.89
CA GLU A 109 18.94 17.57 -0.94
C GLU A 109 18.45 17.57 0.50
N VAL A 110 17.37 18.27 0.82
CA VAL A 110 16.73 18.21 2.16
C VAL A 110 16.35 16.78 2.50
N LYS A 111 15.68 16.07 1.59
CA LYS A 111 15.32 14.67 1.77
C LYS A 111 16.54 13.79 2.01
N THR A 112 17.60 13.98 1.22
CA THR A 112 18.85 13.23 1.34
C THR A 112 19.50 13.44 2.70
N ILE A 113 19.55 14.71 3.16
CA ILE A 113 20.13 15.06 4.47
C ILE A 113 19.34 14.40 5.60
N PHE A 114 18.01 14.44 5.57
CA PHE A 114 17.18 13.77 6.58
C PHE A 114 17.37 12.25 6.62
N ASN A 115 17.72 11.64 5.49
CA ASN A 115 18.04 10.22 5.41
C ASN A 115 19.51 9.88 5.75
N SER A 116 20.35 10.90 5.96
CA SER A 116 21.79 10.76 6.23
C SER A 116 22.15 11.49 7.52
N ALA A 117 22.32 10.75 8.60
CA ALA A 117 22.66 11.33 9.92
C ALA A 117 24.03 12.05 9.99
N SER A 118 24.79 12.11 8.91
CA SER A 118 26.18 12.62 8.88
C SER A 118 26.36 14.01 8.32
N ASP A 119 25.30 14.66 7.79
CA ASP A 119 25.41 16.01 7.19
C ASP A 119 25.43 17.09 8.28
N SER A 120 26.37 18.02 8.19
CA SER A 120 26.52 19.16 9.14
C SER A 120 25.29 20.07 9.18
N ARG A 121 24.45 20.08 8.14
CA ARG A 121 23.23 20.90 8.02
C ARG A 121 22.03 20.25 8.69
N MET A 122 22.14 18.97 9.10
CA MET A 122 21.04 18.21 9.70
C MET A 122 20.39 18.96 10.88
N LEU A 123 21.20 19.50 11.79
CA LEU A 123 20.66 20.21 12.96
C LEU A 123 19.85 21.44 12.56
N SER A 124 20.34 22.24 11.59
CA SER A 124 19.62 23.41 11.11
C SER A 124 18.30 23.04 10.45
N LEU A 125 18.29 21.95 9.67
CA LEU A 125 17.07 21.43 9.03
C LEU A 125 16.08 20.87 10.04
N LEU A 126 16.54 20.16 11.07
CA LEU A 126 15.69 19.68 12.16
C LEU A 126 15.04 20.83 12.93
N LEU A 127 15.77 21.91 13.19
CA LEU A 127 15.23 23.12 13.83
C LEU A 127 14.19 23.82 12.94
N SER A 128 14.45 23.94 11.65
CA SER A 128 13.47 24.44 10.68
C SER A 128 12.22 23.57 10.62
N ALA A 129 12.38 22.25 10.53
CA ALA A 129 11.27 21.30 10.52
C ALA A 129 10.44 21.37 11.80
N ALA A 130 11.10 21.39 12.96
CA ALA A 130 10.42 21.49 14.25
C ALA A 130 9.63 22.79 14.42
N LYS A 131 10.20 23.91 13.98
CA LYS A 131 9.50 25.20 13.98
C LYS A 131 8.27 25.22 13.08
N LEU A 132 8.38 24.62 11.90
CA LEU A 132 7.28 24.54 10.94
C LEU A 132 6.19 23.56 11.39
N LEU A 133 6.56 22.40 11.93
CA LEU A 133 5.62 21.34 12.31
C LEU A 133 4.56 21.83 13.29
N GLY A 134 4.90 22.71 14.22
CA GLY A 134 3.96 23.26 15.22
C GLY A 134 2.73 23.96 14.63
N SER A 135 2.82 24.47 13.38
CA SER A 135 1.72 25.12 12.67
C SER A 135 1.42 24.48 11.31
N TYR A 136 2.14 23.44 10.93
CA TYR A 136 2.08 22.86 9.60
C TYR A 136 0.70 22.29 9.28
N SER A 137 0.04 21.64 10.23
CA SER A 137 -1.30 21.08 10.07
C SER A 137 -2.38 22.11 9.67
N THR A 138 -2.11 23.41 9.86
CA THR A 138 -3.01 24.52 9.50
C THR A 138 -2.48 25.35 8.33
N SER A 139 -1.33 24.98 7.78
CA SER A 139 -0.70 25.70 6.67
C SER A 139 -1.43 25.45 5.35
N LYS A 140 -1.32 26.44 4.44
CA LYS A 140 -1.84 26.30 3.09
C LYS A 140 -1.12 25.20 2.31
N ASP A 141 0.17 25.02 2.53
CA ASP A 141 0.97 23.98 1.86
C ASP A 141 0.48 22.59 2.24
N PHE A 142 0.17 22.39 3.52
CA PHE A 142 -0.40 21.12 3.97
C PHE A 142 -1.81 20.90 3.44
N GLN A 143 -2.68 21.93 3.46
CA GLN A 143 -4.03 21.81 2.89
C GLN A 143 -3.98 21.47 1.40
N ASN A 144 -3.14 22.15 0.62
CA ASN A 144 -2.96 21.81 -0.80
C ASN A 144 -2.47 20.35 -0.99
N SER A 145 -1.58 19.88 -0.13
CA SER A 145 -1.12 18.49 -0.17
C SER A 145 -2.23 17.49 0.12
N LEU A 146 -3.16 17.80 1.02
CA LEU A 146 -4.33 16.96 1.28
C LEU A 146 -5.30 16.96 0.10
N ASP A 147 -5.52 18.12 -0.53
CA ASP A 147 -6.38 18.23 -1.71
C ASP A 147 -5.80 17.43 -2.89
N ASP A 148 -4.50 17.58 -3.16
CA ASP A 148 -3.79 16.81 -4.19
C ASP A 148 -3.85 15.29 -3.91
N TYR A 149 -3.65 14.91 -2.65
CA TYR A 149 -3.76 13.50 -2.22
C TYR A 149 -5.17 12.95 -2.45
N ALA A 150 -6.19 13.72 -2.09
CA ALA A 150 -7.59 13.35 -2.26
C ALA A 150 -7.94 13.13 -3.75
N ASP A 151 -7.52 14.06 -4.61
CA ASP A 151 -7.73 13.97 -6.04
C ASP A 151 -7.01 12.77 -6.67
N ASN A 152 -5.78 12.52 -6.24
CA ASN A 152 -5.02 11.35 -6.72
C ASN A 152 -5.66 10.04 -6.26
N LEU A 153 -6.12 9.94 -5.01
CA LEU A 153 -6.77 8.73 -4.49
C LEU A 153 -8.09 8.45 -5.24
N GLU A 154 -8.88 9.49 -5.54
CA GLU A 154 -10.08 9.36 -6.37
C GLU A 154 -9.75 8.82 -7.76
N GLN A 155 -8.72 9.37 -8.42
CA GLN A 155 -8.30 8.91 -9.74
C GLN A 155 -7.74 7.49 -9.73
N ILE A 156 -6.99 7.10 -8.69
CA ILE A 156 -6.49 5.73 -8.49
C ILE A 156 -7.64 4.74 -8.43
N THR A 157 -8.61 4.99 -7.55
CA THR A 157 -9.74 4.08 -7.35
C THR A 157 -10.65 4.03 -8.56
N ALA A 158 -10.89 5.17 -9.22
CA ALA A 158 -11.64 5.24 -10.48
C ALA A 158 -10.95 4.43 -11.60
N TYR A 159 -9.62 4.54 -11.72
CA TYR A 159 -8.87 3.75 -12.69
C TYR A 159 -9.00 2.24 -12.44
N ILE A 160 -8.86 1.84 -11.18
CA ILE A 160 -8.97 0.43 -10.78
C ILE A 160 -10.38 -0.10 -11.08
N HIS A 161 -11.43 0.60 -10.65
CA HIS A 161 -12.82 0.20 -10.88
C HIS A 161 -13.20 0.18 -12.35
N ALA A 162 -12.62 1.06 -13.19
CA ALA A 162 -12.82 1.02 -14.64
C ALA A 162 -12.26 -0.25 -15.29
N LYS A 163 -11.26 -0.90 -14.67
CA LYS A 163 -10.68 -2.18 -15.15
C LYS A 163 -11.33 -3.38 -14.50
N ASN A 164 -11.76 -3.26 -13.23
CA ASN A 164 -12.37 -4.32 -12.46
C ASN A 164 -13.37 -3.72 -11.46
N ALA A 165 -14.64 -3.69 -11.84
CA ALA A 165 -15.71 -3.09 -11.03
C ALA A 165 -15.99 -3.86 -9.72
N ASN A 166 -15.59 -5.14 -9.65
CA ASN A 166 -15.91 -6.02 -8.53
C ASN A 166 -14.72 -6.25 -7.58
N VAL A 167 -13.57 -5.63 -7.83
CA VAL A 167 -12.40 -5.80 -6.96
C VAL A 167 -12.62 -5.12 -5.62
N HIS A 168 -12.21 -5.78 -4.55
CA HIS A 168 -12.17 -5.17 -3.22
C HIS A 168 -10.93 -4.30 -3.08
N ILE A 169 -11.12 -3.02 -2.77
CA ILE A 169 -10.03 -2.08 -2.50
C ILE A 169 -10.02 -1.77 -1.00
N LEU A 170 -8.89 -2.00 -0.35
CA LEU A 170 -8.66 -1.65 1.06
C LEU A 170 -7.59 -0.58 1.16
N VAL A 171 -7.89 0.54 1.80
CA VAL A 171 -6.94 1.65 2.01
C VAL A 171 -6.63 1.76 3.50
N ALA A 172 -5.35 1.67 3.85
CA ALA A 172 -4.90 1.81 5.24
C ALA A 172 -4.83 3.28 5.66
N THR A 173 -5.25 3.57 6.90
CA THR A 173 -4.92 4.84 7.54
C THR A 173 -3.43 4.88 7.92
N GLN A 174 -2.88 6.09 8.02
CA GLN A 174 -1.50 6.30 8.44
C GLN A 174 -1.39 6.33 9.96
N TYR A 175 -0.35 5.72 10.50
CA TYR A 175 -0.04 5.72 11.93
C TYR A 175 0.94 6.82 12.30
N ASN A 176 0.99 7.20 13.59
CA ASN A 176 2.01 8.09 14.12
C ASN A 176 3.26 7.27 14.53
N PRO A 177 4.37 7.37 13.80
CA PRO A 177 5.56 6.57 14.10
C PRO A 177 6.28 6.99 15.38
N TYR A 178 5.97 8.18 15.90
CA TYR A 178 6.64 8.78 17.05
C TYR A 178 5.73 8.85 18.30
N GLN A 179 4.61 8.17 18.29
CA GLN A 179 3.66 8.19 19.41
C GLN A 179 4.23 7.67 20.74
N TRP A 180 5.31 6.89 20.67
CA TRP A 180 6.01 6.37 21.88
C TRP A 180 7.11 7.30 22.40
N PHE A 181 7.30 8.45 21.77
CA PHE A 181 8.20 9.48 22.27
C PHE A 181 7.63 10.10 23.53
N SER A 182 8.53 10.58 24.41
CA SER A 182 8.17 11.19 25.69
C SER A 182 8.77 12.58 25.88
N GLY A 183 8.20 13.36 26.79
CA GLY A 183 8.72 14.66 27.18
C GLY A 183 8.83 15.65 26.03
N TYR A 184 9.97 16.32 25.94
CA TYR A 184 10.21 17.37 24.94
C TYR A 184 10.10 16.88 23.49
N HIS A 185 10.54 15.65 23.19
CA HIS A 185 10.47 15.08 21.84
C HIS A 185 9.02 14.78 21.43
N ALA A 186 8.16 14.36 22.37
CA ALA A 186 6.75 14.19 22.09
C ALA A 186 6.11 15.51 21.62
N ASN A 187 6.30 16.58 22.40
CA ASN A 187 5.69 17.88 22.12
C ASN A 187 6.23 18.51 20.82
N LEU A 188 7.51 18.26 20.51
CA LEU A 188 8.16 18.89 19.35
C LEU A 188 7.88 18.17 18.03
N LEU A 189 7.71 16.86 18.06
CA LEU A 189 7.63 16.01 16.87
C LEU A 189 6.34 15.19 16.83
N SER A 190 6.07 14.38 17.85
CA SER A 190 4.96 13.42 17.83
C SER A 190 3.60 14.09 17.78
N GLU A 191 3.33 15.05 18.65
CA GLU A 191 2.01 15.72 18.73
C GLU A 191 1.70 16.57 17.48
N PRO A 192 2.62 17.43 16.98
CA PRO A 192 2.35 18.17 15.74
C PRO A 192 2.18 17.26 14.51
N LEU A 193 2.98 16.19 14.41
CA LEU A 193 2.85 15.24 13.32
C LEU A 193 1.52 14.49 13.39
N ASP A 194 1.08 14.12 14.60
CA ASP A 194 -0.19 13.45 14.82
C ASP A 194 -1.37 14.26 14.30
N GLN A 195 -1.35 15.58 14.50
CA GLN A 195 -2.38 16.48 13.96
C GLN A 195 -2.45 16.42 12.42
N CYS A 196 -1.30 16.33 11.75
CA CYS A 196 -1.24 16.16 10.30
C CYS A 196 -1.78 14.79 9.87
N ILE A 197 -1.36 13.74 10.57
CA ILE A 197 -1.77 12.36 10.29
C ILE A 197 -3.29 12.21 10.48
N GLN A 198 -3.87 12.77 11.52
CA GLN A 198 -5.32 12.70 11.74
C GLN A 198 -6.09 13.36 10.58
N LYS A 199 -5.65 14.53 10.11
CA LYS A 199 -6.29 15.20 8.95
C LYS A 199 -6.15 14.39 7.66
N LEU A 200 -4.99 13.78 7.43
CA LEU A 200 -4.81 12.86 6.31
C LEU A 200 -5.76 11.65 6.43
N ASN A 201 -5.87 11.06 7.61
CA ASN A 201 -6.77 9.95 7.86
C ASN A 201 -8.25 10.33 7.74
N ASP A 202 -8.62 11.55 8.13
CA ASP A 202 -9.97 12.07 7.91
C ASP A 202 -10.28 12.22 6.41
N THR A 203 -9.29 12.62 5.61
CA THR A 203 -9.40 12.64 4.15
C THR A 203 -9.61 11.22 3.61
N ILE A 204 -8.84 10.23 4.07
CA ILE A 204 -9.00 8.83 3.67
C ILE A 204 -10.41 8.33 4.02
N ARG A 205 -10.88 8.59 5.25
CA ARG A 205 -12.19 8.11 5.70
C ARG A 205 -13.36 8.79 4.97
N SER A 206 -13.27 10.10 4.77
CA SER A 206 -14.36 10.88 4.18
C SER A 206 -14.63 10.55 2.70
N GLN A 207 -13.64 10.00 2.00
CA GLN A 207 -13.73 9.67 0.59
C GLN A 207 -14.07 8.20 0.32
N ALA A 208 -14.12 7.36 1.34
CA ALA A 208 -14.24 5.92 1.18
C ALA A 208 -15.48 5.49 0.40
N ASP A 209 -16.64 5.97 0.80
CA ASP A 209 -17.92 5.62 0.16
C ASP A 209 -17.98 6.13 -1.29
N LYS A 210 -17.56 7.38 -1.53
CA LYS A 210 -17.56 8.00 -2.85
C LYS A 210 -16.66 7.25 -3.82
N ASN A 211 -15.50 6.80 -3.34
CA ASN A 211 -14.45 6.20 -4.16
C ASN A 211 -14.51 4.65 -4.17
N GLY A 212 -15.45 4.05 -3.43
CA GLY A 212 -15.69 2.60 -3.46
C GLY A 212 -14.57 1.77 -2.85
N TYR A 213 -13.95 2.22 -1.76
CA TYR A 213 -12.98 1.44 -1.00
C TYR A 213 -13.39 1.31 0.47
N GLN A 214 -12.82 0.32 1.15
CA GLN A 214 -12.96 0.16 2.60
C GLN A 214 -11.70 0.66 3.29
N VAL A 215 -11.88 1.32 4.44
CA VAL A 215 -10.79 1.81 5.28
C VAL A 215 -10.36 0.73 6.25
N VAL A 216 -9.06 0.48 6.34
CA VAL A 216 -8.46 -0.34 7.40
C VAL A 216 -7.76 0.59 8.40
N ASP A 217 -8.24 0.63 9.63
CA ASP A 217 -7.83 1.61 10.63
C ASP A 217 -6.55 1.20 11.38
N VAL A 218 -5.44 1.27 10.66
CA VAL A 218 -4.10 1.01 11.20
C VAL A 218 -3.71 2.07 12.23
N TYR A 219 -4.17 3.32 12.05
CA TYR A 219 -3.89 4.40 13.00
C TYR A 219 -4.35 4.06 14.41
N THR A 220 -5.61 3.65 14.57
CA THR A 220 -6.15 3.31 15.88
C THR A 220 -5.47 2.08 16.49
N ALA A 221 -5.13 1.08 15.68
CA ALA A 221 -4.40 -0.10 16.14
C ALA A 221 -3.03 0.26 16.71
N PHE A 222 -2.28 1.12 16.04
CA PHE A 222 -0.99 1.63 16.50
C PHE A 222 -1.15 2.52 17.73
N HIS A 223 -2.09 3.46 17.69
CA HIS A 223 -2.35 4.40 18.77
C HIS A 223 -2.63 3.70 20.11
N ASN A 224 -3.37 2.61 20.09
CA ASN A 224 -3.71 1.83 21.27
C ASN A 224 -2.59 0.90 21.75
N SER A 225 -1.52 0.74 20.97
CA SER A 225 -0.41 -0.14 21.33
C SER A 225 0.53 0.51 22.34
N LYS A 226 0.79 -0.20 23.42
CA LYS A 226 1.85 0.16 24.38
C LYS A 226 3.23 -0.32 23.92
N THR A 227 3.29 -1.26 23.00
CA THR A 227 4.52 -1.76 22.41
C THR A 227 4.92 -0.86 21.25
N ARG A 228 6.20 -0.50 21.18
CA ARG A 228 6.77 0.27 20.08
C ARG A 228 6.72 -0.56 18.78
N LEU A 229 6.00 -0.06 17.78
CA LEU A 229 5.75 -0.75 16.51
C LEU A 229 6.56 -0.19 15.33
N CYS A 230 7.31 0.89 15.55
CA CYS A 230 8.19 1.50 14.57
C CYS A 230 9.65 1.46 15.03
N ASN A 231 10.56 1.65 14.07
CA ASN A 231 12.00 1.61 14.34
C ASN A 231 12.51 2.86 15.07
N ALA A 232 11.80 4.00 14.95
CA ALA A 232 12.18 5.25 15.61
C ALA A 232 12.35 5.05 17.13
N THR A 233 13.40 5.67 17.68
CA THR A 233 13.66 5.71 19.13
C THR A 233 13.55 7.13 19.65
N ASP A 234 13.67 7.34 20.96
CA ASP A 234 13.67 8.70 21.56
C ASP A 234 14.94 9.50 21.20
N SER A 235 15.83 8.95 20.38
CA SER A 235 16.99 9.66 19.85
C SER A 235 16.58 10.51 18.63
N PRO A 236 16.95 11.82 18.60
CA PRO A 236 16.69 12.68 17.43
C PRO A 236 17.47 12.26 16.17
N LEU A 237 18.38 11.31 16.28
CA LEU A 237 19.14 10.74 15.17
C LEU A 237 18.58 9.40 14.66
N GLU A 238 17.59 8.85 15.34
CA GLU A 238 16.97 7.56 15.02
C GLU A 238 15.47 7.74 14.76
N LEU A 239 15.16 8.50 13.70
CA LEU A 239 13.79 8.89 13.34
C LEU A 239 13.16 7.99 12.26
N ASP A 240 13.65 6.77 12.09
CA ASP A 240 13.09 5.86 11.12
C ASP A 240 11.63 5.50 11.44
N PHE A 241 10.74 6.01 10.61
CA PHE A 241 9.28 5.90 10.78
C PHE A 241 8.69 4.56 10.32
N HIS A 242 9.50 3.65 9.76
CA HIS A 242 8.98 2.40 9.25
C HIS A 242 8.59 1.43 10.35
N PRO A 243 7.57 0.58 10.12
CA PRO A 243 7.19 -0.46 11.06
C PRO A 243 8.33 -1.47 11.25
N ASN A 244 8.52 -1.90 12.48
CA ASN A 244 9.32 -3.10 12.77
C ASN A 244 8.49 -4.38 12.51
N ALA A 245 9.05 -5.56 12.78
CA ALA A 245 8.35 -6.82 12.55
C ALA A 245 7.02 -6.92 13.32
N GLN A 246 6.97 -6.40 14.55
CA GLN A 246 5.74 -6.34 15.35
C GLN A 246 4.74 -5.34 14.75
N GLY A 247 5.22 -4.24 14.19
CA GLY A 247 4.40 -3.27 13.46
C GLY A 247 3.75 -3.90 12.23
N HIS A 248 4.50 -4.63 11.43
CA HIS A 248 3.96 -5.38 10.29
C HIS A 248 2.92 -6.42 10.72
N LYS A 249 3.17 -7.12 11.84
CA LYS A 249 2.18 -8.04 12.39
C LYS A 249 0.91 -7.31 12.81
N MET A 250 1.02 -6.16 13.50
CA MET A 250 -0.13 -5.34 13.88
C MET A 250 -0.93 -4.88 12.67
N ILE A 251 -0.26 -4.42 11.60
CA ILE A 251 -0.94 -4.05 10.35
C ILE A 251 -1.70 -5.25 9.79
N SER A 252 -1.04 -6.41 9.67
CA SER A 252 -1.69 -7.63 9.20
C SER A 252 -2.90 -7.99 10.06
N ASP A 253 -2.76 -8.02 11.37
CA ASP A 253 -3.85 -8.34 12.31
C ASP A 253 -5.05 -7.37 12.18
N THR A 254 -4.78 -6.12 11.78
CA THR A 254 -5.83 -5.12 11.54
C THR A 254 -6.56 -5.36 10.21
N PHE A 255 -5.85 -5.81 9.18
CA PHE A 255 -6.45 -6.17 7.89
C PHE A 255 -7.25 -7.48 7.94
N GLN A 256 -6.79 -8.47 8.70
CA GLN A 256 -7.37 -9.83 8.69
C GLN A 256 -8.89 -9.89 8.92
N PRO A 257 -9.49 -9.19 9.90
CA PRO A 257 -10.95 -9.22 10.08
C PRO A 257 -11.69 -8.73 8.84
N VAL A 258 -11.19 -7.64 8.22
CA VAL A 258 -11.80 -7.06 7.02
C VAL A 258 -11.71 -8.02 5.85
N VAL A 259 -10.52 -8.60 5.60
CA VAL A 259 -10.29 -9.53 4.48
C VAL A 259 -11.14 -10.79 4.62
N LYS A 260 -11.34 -11.29 5.84
CA LYS A 260 -12.17 -12.50 6.09
C LYS A 260 -13.65 -12.31 5.77
N GLU A 261 -14.14 -11.09 5.81
CA GLU A 261 -15.54 -10.77 5.47
C GLU A 261 -15.75 -10.61 3.96
N LEU A 262 -14.66 -10.52 3.17
CA LEU A 262 -14.75 -10.36 1.73
C LEU A 262 -15.11 -11.68 1.05
N SER A 263 -15.96 -11.59 0.02
CA SER A 263 -16.29 -12.73 -0.84
C SER A 263 -15.45 -12.65 -2.11
N PHE A 264 -14.63 -13.66 -2.35
CA PHE A 264 -13.81 -13.75 -3.55
C PHE A 264 -14.40 -14.75 -4.55
N THR A 265 -14.52 -14.34 -5.81
CA THR A 265 -14.80 -15.25 -6.91
C THR A 265 -13.49 -15.98 -7.26
N ARG A 266 -13.38 -17.24 -6.85
CA ARG A 266 -12.20 -18.06 -7.20
C ARG A 266 -12.30 -18.52 -8.65
N PRO A 267 -11.21 -18.55 -9.42
CA PRO A 267 -11.19 -19.16 -10.74
C PRO A 267 -11.65 -20.62 -10.63
N GLN A 268 -12.69 -20.97 -11.36
CA GLN A 268 -13.10 -22.39 -11.43
C GLN A 268 -12.04 -23.16 -12.21
N THR A 269 -11.47 -24.20 -11.62
CA THR A 269 -10.71 -25.19 -12.38
C THR A 269 -11.65 -25.78 -13.41
N GLN A 270 -11.45 -25.45 -14.69
CA GLN A 270 -12.08 -26.23 -15.74
C GLN A 270 -11.57 -27.66 -15.59
N ASN A 271 -12.46 -28.55 -15.13
CA ASN A 271 -12.18 -29.98 -15.05
C ASN A 271 -12.06 -30.52 -16.47
N HIS A 272 -10.90 -30.34 -17.09
CA HIS A 272 -10.58 -30.92 -18.39
C HIS A 272 -10.80 -32.44 -18.40
N THR A 273 -10.73 -33.09 -17.23
CA THR A 273 -11.02 -34.51 -17.06
C THR A 273 -12.44 -34.87 -17.54
N VAL A 274 -13.45 -34.02 -17.26
CA VAL A 274 -14.82 -34.26 -17.71
C VAL A 274 -14.93 -34.11 -19.24
N LEU A 275 -14.22 -33.15 -19.82
CA LEU A 275 -14.17 -32.93 -21.26
C LEU A 275 -13.51 -34.13 -21.97
N TRP A 276 -12.39 -34.64 -21.44
CA TRP A 276 -11.72 -35.83 -22.00
C TRP A 276 -12.56 -37.12 -21.88
N ILE A 277 -13.31 -37.31 -20.79
CA ILE A 277 -14.20 -38.44 -20.64
C ILE A 277 -15.36 -38.34 -21.63
N ALA A 278 -15.96 -37.16 -21.82
CA ALA A 278 -17.06 -36.97 -22.76
C ALA A 278 -16.60 -37.16 -24.23
N THR A 279 -15.42 -36.63 -24.62
CA THR A 279 -14.86 -36.81 -25.95
C THR A 279 -14.43 -38.27 -26.18
N GLY A 280 -13.82 -38.94 -25.21
CA GLY A 280 -13.44 -40.34 -25.29
C GLY A 280 -14.65 -41.26 -25.45
N ALA A 281 -15.74 -41.01 -24.72
CA ALA A 281 -17.00 -41.78 -24.88
C ALA A 281 -17.67 -41.60 -26.25
N ALA A 282 -17.67 -40.36 -26.77
CA ALA A 282 -18.18 -40.05 -28.11
C ALA A 282 -17.40 -40.78 -29.24
N VAL A 283 -16.08 -40.80 -29.14
CA VAL A 283 -15.20 -41.52 -30.10
C VAL A 283 -15.44 -43.04 -30.02
N LEU A 284 -15.58 -43.63 -28.83
CA LEU A 284 -15.88 -45.04 -28.66
C LEU A 284 -17.24 -45.43 -29.26
N ILE A 285 -18.27 -44.60 -29.08
CA ILE A 285 -19.59 -44.81 -29.68
C ILE A 285 -19.51 -44.77 -31.20
N LEU A 286 -18.78 -43.83 -31.79
CA LEU A 286 -18.59 -43.75 -33.25
C LEU A 286 -17.84 -44.95 -33.81
N ILE A 287 -16.81 -45.45 -33.11
CA ILE A 287 -16.09 -46.69 -33.50
C ILE A 287 -17.02 -47.90 -33.45
N LEU A 288 -17.82 -48.04 -32.41
CA LEU A 288 -18.81 -49.15 -32.27
C LEU A 288 -19.85 -49.11 -33.39
N LEU A 289 -20.36 -47.92 -33.72
CA LEU A 289 -21.33 -47.77 -34.81
C LEU A 289 -20.71 -48.10 -36.17
N ALA A 290 -19.45 -47.69 -36.42
CA ALA A 290 -18.74 -48.04 -37.62
C ALA A 290 -18.50 -49.58 -37.74
N LEU A 291 -18.13 -50.24 -36.67
CA LEU A 291 -17.94 -51.68 -36.63
C LEU A 291 -19.25 -52.44 -36.86
N LEU A 292 -20.37 -51.98 -36.34
CA LEU A 292 -21.71 -52.56 -36.58
C LEU A 292 -22.13 -52.38 -38.04
N PHE A 293 -21.83 -51.23 -38.63
CA PHE A 293 -22.09 -50.98 -40.08
C PHE A 293 -21.26 -51.86 -41.00
N LEU A 294 -19.99 -52.08 -40.70
CA LEU A 294 -19.10 -52.95 -41.46
C LEU A 294 -19.53 -54.44 -41.32
N ARG A 295 -20.01 -54.87 -40.15
CA ARG A 295 -20.54 -56.24 -39.97
C ARG A 295 -21.83 -56.48 -40.74
N ARG A 296 -22.69 -55.46 -40.87
CA ARG A 296 -23.92 -55.58 -41.72
C ARG A 296 -23.62 -55.69 -43.19
N ARG A 297 -22.58 -55.00 -43.68
CA ARG A 297 -22.16 -55.07 -45.09
C ARG A 297 -21.55 -56.42 -45.52
N LYS A 298 -21.04 -57.24 -44.58
CA LYS A 298 -20.49 -58.58 -44.87
C LYS A 298 -21.53 -59.70 -44.87
N ARG A 299 -22.83 -59.40 -44.67
CA ARG A 299 -23.95 -60.39 -44.63
C ARG A 299 -24.85 -60.28 -45.85
N TRP A 300 -24.42 -59.63 -46.93
CA TRP A 300 -25.06 -59.62 -48.24
C TRP A 300 -24.10 -60.14 -49.32
#